data_a56682c0d594e7a8c28f7914fc8f4775
#
_entry.id   a56682c0d594e7a8c28f7914fc8f4775
#
_cell.length_a   1.000
_cell.length_b   1.000
_cell.length_c   1.000
_cell.angle_alpha   90.00
_cell.angle_beta   90.00
_cell.angle_gamma   90.00
#
_symmetry.space_group_name_H-M   'P 1'
#
loop_
_entity.id
_entity.type
_entity.pdbx_description
1 polymer ?
#
loop_
_entity_poly.entity_id
_entity_poly.type
_entity_poly.pdbx_seq_one_letter_code
_entity_poly.pdbx_strand_id
1 'polypeptide(L)'
;MNIIYVAFALLFTTAALANQPAQRVISLAPHATEIAYAAGLGDKLVAVSELSDYPEQAKMLEKVSNYQGIKLERIIALKPDLVIAWPAGNPAKEIEKLKQFDVPIYYSKTGKLADIAFNIEQLSHYSEHPEVGQQAAANFRAQLNSLKTKYNTEDKVRYFYQLSEKPIITVAGTNWPSEVFTFCGGENIFSQASSPYPQVSIEQVITRQPEVIFTSRHAMSHDGMWAEWKNELPAMKNGHTWSLNADWINRPTPRTLNAITQVCEYFKIVRQNR
;
A
#
# COMPACT_ATOMS: atom_id res chain seq x y z
N MET A 1 -18.05 -63.28 -41.97
CA MET A 1 -18.86 -62.61 -40.95
C MET A 1 -17.89 -61.61 -40.22
N ASN A 2 -17.75 -60.41 -40.79
CA ASN A 2 -16.78 -59.37 -40.30
C ASN A 2 -17.46 -58.44 -39.29
N ILE A 3 -17.00 -58.46 -38.03
CA ILE A 3 -17.47 -57.57 -36.97
C ILE A 3 -16.59 -56.36 -36.99
N ILE A 4 -17.17 -55.19 -37.36
CA ILE A 4 -16.50 -53.87 -37.28
C ILE A 4 -16.74 -53.33 -35.89
N TYR A 5 -15.66 -53.22 -35.09
CA TYR A 5 -15.66 -52.49 -33.80
C TYR A 5 -15.51 -50.99 -34.08
N VAL A 6 -16.61 -50.25 -33.88
CA VAL A 6 -16.57 -48.78 -33.85
C VAL A 6 -16.12 -48.34 -32.45
N ALA A 7 -14.87 -47.89 -32.31
CA ALA A 7 -14.39 -47.30 -31.09
C ALA A 7 -14.90 -45.85 -30.99
N PHE A 8 -15.85 -45.60 -30.05
CA PHE A 8 -16.35 -44.24 -29.71
C PHE A 8 -15.36 -43.57 -28.76
N ALA A 9 -14.49 -42.70 -29.31
CA ALA A 9 -13.58 -41.92 -28.52
C ALA A 9 -14.35 -40.78 -27.82
N LEU A 10 -14.60 -40.93 -26.53
CA LEU A 10 -15.10 -39.85 -25.67
C LEU A 10 -13.98 -38.79 -25.47
N LEU A 11 -14.09 -37.69 -26.18
CA LEU A 11 -13.28 -36.47 -25.93
C LEU A 11 -13.78 -35.82 -24.63
N PHE A 12 -13.14 -36.12 -23.52
CA PHE A 12 -13.28 -35.35 -22.31
C PHE A 12 -12.61 -33.96 -22.53
N THR A 13 -13.41 -32.96 -22.87
CA THR A 13 -12.98 -31.57 -22.78
C THR A 13 -12.84 -31.21 -21.30
N THR A 14 -11.61 -31.18 -20.78
CA THR A 14 -11.31 -30.54 -19.52
C THR A 14 -11.58 -29.06 -19.72
N ALA A 15 -12.77 -28.58 -19.35
CA ALA A 15 -13.01 -27.17 -19.16
C ALA A 15 -12.05 -26.73 -18.05
N ALA A 16 -11.02 -25.98 -18.40
CA ALA A 16 -10.25 -25.24 -17.42
C ALA A 16 -11.26 -24.42 -16.62
N LEU A 17 -11.32 -24.62 -15.31
CA LEU A 17 -12.06 -23.75 -14.38
C LEU A 17 -11.35 -22.39 -14.38
N ALA A 18 -11.56 -21.61 -15.43
CA ALA A 18 -11.25 -20.19 -15.40
C ALA A 18 -12.09 -19.60 -14.27
N ASN A 19 -11.49 -18.93 -13.32
CA ASN A 19 -12.22 -18.17 -12.31
C ASN A 19 -13.24 -17.31 -13.04
N GLN A 20 -14.52 -17.44 -12.68
CA GLN A 20 -15.56 -16.55 -13.21
C GLN A 20 -15.20 -15.13 -12.81
N PRO A 21 -15.29 -14.13 -13.73
CA PRO A 21 -15.03 -12.75 -13.40
C PRO A 21 -15.94 -12.29 -12.26
N ALA A 22 -15.35 -11.61 -11.28
CA ALA A 22 -16.10 -11.08 -10.13
C ALA A 22 -17.07 -9.99 -10.57
N GLN A 23 -18.31 -10.05 -10.07
CA GLN A 23 -19.37 -9.11 -10.38
C GLN A 23 -19.70 -8.18 -9.20
N ARG A 24 -19.34 -8.60 -7.98
CA ARG A 24 -19.66 -7.87 -6.73
C ARG A 24 -18.47 -7.87 -5.79
N VAL A 25 -17.61 -6.88 -5.97
CA VAL A 25 -16.35 -6.77 -5.23
C VAL A 25 -16.51 -5.83 -4.04
N ILE A 26 -15.94 -6.18 -2.90
CA ILE A 26 -15.82 -5.30 -1.73
C ILE A 26 -14.33 -5.15 -1.38
N SER A 27 -13.87 -3.93 -1.14
CA SER A 27 -12.52 -3.68 -0.64
C SER A 27 -12.54 -3.14 0.80
N LEU A 28 -11.71 -3.72 1.68
CA LEU A 28 -11.71 -3.43 3.11
C LEU A 28 -10.55 -2.51 3.55
N ALA A 29 -9.87 -1.87 2.60
CA ALA A 29 -8.81 -0.89 2.88
C ALA A 29 -8.69 0.13 1.74
N PRO A 30 -8.29 1.40 1.99
CA PRO A 30 -8.17 2.42 0.95
C PRO A 30 -7.21 2.04 -0.18
N HIS A 31 -6.04 1.46 0.15
CA HIS A 31 -5.10 0.99 -0.87
C HIS A 31 -5.67 -0.17 -1.70
N ALA A 32 -6.45 -1.08 -1.08
CA ALA A 32 -7.09 -2.18 -1.77
C ALA A 32 -8.13 -1.68 -2.78
N THR A 33 -8.83 -0.58 -2.48
CA THR A 33 -9.74 0.10 -3.40
C THR A 33 -8.98 0.60 -4.64
N GLU A 34 -7.87 1.31 -4.45
CA GLU A 34 -7.06 1.83 -5.56
C GLU A 34 -6.47 0.71 -6.43
N ILE A 35 -6.01 -0.38 -5.79
CA ILE A 35 -5.51 -1.57 -6.48
C ILE A 35 -6.62 -2.25 -7.29
N ALA A 36 -7.86 -2.37 -6.74
CA ALA A 36 -8.99 -2.94 -7.46
C ALA A 36 -9.33 -2.13 -8.72
N TYR A 37 -9.34 -0.80 -8.65
CA TYR A 37 -9.50 0.05 -9.84
C TYR A 37 -8.39 -0.18 -10.86
N ALA A 38 -7.13 -0.22 -10.42
CA ALA A 38 -5.98 -0.48 -11.29
C ALA A 38 -6.01 -1.88 -11.94
N ALA A 39 -6.64 -2.86 -11.28
CA ALA A 39 -6.80 -4.22 -11.76
C ALA A 39 -7.99 -4.40 -12.73
N GLY A 40 -8.77 -3.34 -13.01
CA GLY A 40 -9.95 -3.42 -13.88
C GLY A 40 -11.21 -3.95 -13.18
N LEU A 41 -11.30 -3.79 -11.85
CA LEU A 41 -12.44 -4.20 -11.03
C LEU A 41 -13.25 -3.00 -10.50
N GLY A 42 -12.94 -1.78 -10.93
CA GLY A 42 -13.52 -0.56 -10.36
C GLY A 42 -15.04 -0.47 -10.49
N ASP A 43 -15.59 -0.87 -11.62
CA ASP A 43 -17.03 -0.89 -11.91
C ASP A 43 -17.78 -2.02 -11.19
N LYS A 44 -17.07 -3.01 -10.67
CA LYS A 44 -17.61 -4.13 -9.89
C LYS A 44 -17.60 -3.88 -8.38
N LEU A 45 -16.95 -2.79 -7.91
CA LEU A 45 -16.95 -2.42 -6.50
C LEU A 45 -18.35 -1.99 -6.06
N VAL A 46 -18.94 -2.71 -5.11
CA VAL A 46 -20.26 -2.41 -4.53
C VAL A 46 -20.15 -1.74 -3.16
N ALA A 47 -19.02 -1.92 -2.45
CA ALA A 47 -18.73 -1.24 -1.20
C ALA A 47 -17.22 -1.20 -0.94
N VAL A 48 -16.78 -0.23 -0.13
CA VAL A 48 -15.37 0.02 0.17
C VAL A 48 -15.18 0.39 1.65
N SER A 49 -13.93 0.53 2.10
CA SER A 49 -13.62 1.07 3.42
C SER A 49 -13.82 2.59 3.49
N GLU A 50 -13.98 3.12 4.71
CA GLU A 50 -13.80 4.55 4.96
C GLU A 50 -12.44 5.02 4.43
N LEU A 51 -12.33 6.30 4.06
CA LEU A 51 -11.14 6.89 3.45
C LEU A 51 -10.75 6.31 2.07
N SER A 52 -11.58 5.46 1.46
CA SER A 52 -11.46 5.11 0.04
C SER A 52 -11.98 6.28 -0.80
N ASP A 53 -11.08 7.19 -1.14
CA ASP A 53 -11.37 8.49 -1.77
C ASP A 53 -10.71 8.65 -3.15
N TYR A 54 -10.00 7.63 -3.61
CA TYR A 54 -9.38 7.60 -4.94
C TYR A 54 -9.62 6.25 -5.63
N PRO A 55 -9.94 6.27 -6.96
CA PRO A 55 -10.30 7.46 -7.73
C PRO A 55 -11.60 8.12 -7.21
N GLU A 56 -11.98 9.29 -7.76
CA GLU A 56 -13.12 10.08 -7.26
C GLU A 56 -14.42 9.26 -7.13
N GLN A 57 -14.64 8.31 -8.06
CA GLN A 57 -15.80 7.43 -8.05
C GLN A 57 -15.92 6.58 -6.78
N ALA A 58 -14.80 6.25 -6.14
CA ALA A 58 -14.81 5.45 -4.90
C ALA A 58 -15.47 6.17 -3.72
N LYS A 59 -15.54 7.51 -3.73
CA LYS A 59 -16.19 8.30 -2.69
C LYS A 59 -17.67 8.02 -2.57
N MET A 60 -18.32 7.72 -3.71
CA MET A 60 -19.77 7.50 -3.78
C MET A 60 -20.19 6.09 -3.33
N LEU A 61 -19.23 5.16 -3.19
CA LEU A 61 -19.51 3.78 -2.81
C LEU A 61 -19.82 3.68 -1.29
N GLU A 62 -20.65 2.71 -0.94
CA GLU A 62 -21.01 2.43 0.44
C GLU A 62 -19.78 2.10 1.29
N LYS A 63 -19.75 2.59 2.56
CA LYS A 63 -18.64 2.36 3.49
C LYS A 63 -18.98 1.24 4.48
N VAL A 64 -18.26 0.11 4.35
CA VAL A 64 -18.53 -1.13 5.12
C VAL A 64 -17.40 -1.52 6.08
N SER A 65 -16.31 -0.76 6.13
CA SER A 65 -15.22 -0.97 7.10
C SER A 65 -14.51 0.34 7.45
N ASN A 66 -13.91 0.37 8.64
CA ASN A 66 -13.04 1.44 9.11
C ASN A 66 -11.98 0.89 10.07
N TYR A 67 -11.25 1.77 10.78
CA TYR A 67 -10.24 1.39 11.76
C TYR A 67 -10.79 0.65 12.99
N GLN A 68 -12.11 0.73 13.26
CA GLN A 68 -12.77 0.04 14.38
C GLN A 68 -13.20 -1.38 14.02
N GLY A 69 -13.39 -1.68 12.71
CA GLY A 69 -13.83 -2.99 12.27
C GLY A 69 -14.56 -3.00 10.94
N ILE A 70 -15.23 -4.12 10.66
CA ILE A 70 -16.04 -4.31 9.45
C ILE A 70 -17.52 -4.50 9.80
N LYS A 71 -18.41 -4.03 8.95
CA LYS A 71 -19.88 -4.21 9.07
C LYS A 71 -20.26 -5.57 8.49
N LEU A 72 -19.99 -6.65 9.23
CA LEU A 72 -20.07 -8.03 8.76
C LEU A 72 -21.44 -8.36 8.12
N GLU A 73 -22.54 -8.06 8.81
CA GLU A 73 -23.91 -8.33 8.34
C GLU A 73 -24.20 -7.59 7.04
N ARG A 74 -23.68 -6.36 6.91
CA ARG A 74 -23.85 -5.57 5.69
C ARG A 74 -23.08 -6.13 4.54
N ILE A 75 -21.85 -6.60 4.75
CA ILE A 75 -21.02 -7.26 3.73
C ILE A 75 -21.76 -8.52 3.22
N ILE A 76 -22.27 -9.36 4.13
CA ILE A 76 -23.02 -10.58 3.76
C ILE A 76 -24.29 -10.22 2.98
N ALA A 77 -25.04 -9.20 3.40
CA ALA A 77 -26.24 -8.74 2.70
C ALA A 77 -25.98 -8.22 1.29
N LEU A 78 -24.79 -7.69 1.03
CA LEU A 78 -24.35 -7.25 -0.30
C LEU A 78 -23.99 -8.41 -1.24
N LYS A 79 -23.90 -9.64 -0.72
CA LYS A 79 -23.61 -10.88 -1.47
C LYS A 79 -22.38 -10.70 -2.40
N PRO A 80 -21.21 -10.38 -1.87
CA PRO A 80 -20.01 -10.25 -2.69
C PRO A 80 -19.55 -11.62 -3.18
N ASP A 81 -19.00 -11.65 -4.38
CA ASP A 81 -18.28 -12.80 -4.94
C ASP A 81 -16.75 -12.63 -4.85
N LEU A 82 -16.28 -11.47 -4.35
CA LEU A 82 -14.88 -11.23 -3.98
C LEU A 82 -14.79 -10.16 -2.89
N VAL A 83 -14.04 -10.45 -1.82
CA VAL A 83 -13.63 -9.45 -0.82
C VAL A 83 -12.12 -9.29 -0.84
N ILE A 84 -11.64 -8.05 -0.96
CA ILE A 84 -10.22 -7.72 -0.89
C ILE A 84 -9.91 -7.24 0.52
N ALA A 85 -9.19 -8.09 1.28
CA ALA A 85 -8.84 -7.85 2.67
C ALA A 85 -7.36 -7.49 2.83
N TRP A 86 -7.07 -6.80 3.92
CA TRP A 86 -5.71 -6.41 4.32
C TRP A 86 -5.36 -7.05 5.67
N PRO A 87 -4.53 -8.11 5.70
CA PRO A 87 -4.26 -8.88 6.93
C PRO A 87 -3.66 -8.06 8.08
N ALA A 88 -2.87 -7.02 7.76
CA ALA A 88 -2.24 -6.19 8.77
C ALA A 88 -3.16 -5.12 9.41
N GLY A 89 -4.34 -4.89 8.84
CA GLY A 89 -5.25 -3.83 9.30
C GLY A 89 -6.70 -4.25 9.50
N ASN A 90 -7.15 -5.35 8.88
CA ASN A 90 -8.50 -5.83 9.11
C ASN A 90 -8.54 -6.84 10.26
N PRO A 91 -9.61 -6.83 11.11
CA PRO A 91 -9.72 -7.75 12.24
C PRO A 91 -9.83 -9.21 11.78
N ALA A 92 -8.85 -10.05 12.18
CA ALA A 92 -8.77 -11.44 11.73
C ALA A 92 -10.02 -12.26 12.03
N LYS A 93 -10.64 -12.07 13.21
CA LYS A 93 -11.88 -12.78 13.59
C LYS A 93 -13.05 -12.48 12.66
N GLU A 94 -13.18 -11.25 12.19
CA GLU A 94 -14.25 -10.83 11.28
C GLU A 94 -14.02 -11.37 9.88
N ILE A 95 -12.76 -11.40 9.43
CA ILE A 95 -12.39 -12.00 8.15
C ILE A 95 -12.65 -13.51 8.16
N GLU A 96 -12.33 -14.23 9.26
CA GLU A 96 -12.62 -15.65 9.39
C GLU A 96 -14.14 -15.93 9.39
N LYS A 97 -14.96 -15.05 9.96
CA LYS A 97 -16.42 -15.17 9.86
C LYS A 97 -16.92 -15.02 8.43
N LEU A 98 -16.35 -14.11 7.62
CA LEU A 98 -16.71 -14.00 6.20
C LEU A 98 -16.43 -15.30 5.44
N LYS A 99 -15.34 -16.00 5.74
CA LYS A 99 -15.07 -17.33 5.14
C LYS A 99 -16.12 -18.37 5.47
N GLN A 100 -16.70 -18.33 6.69
CA GLN A 100 -17.78 -19.24 7.09
C GLN A 100 -19.07 -19.06 6.28
N PHE A 101 -19.19 -17.94 5.57
CA PHE A 101 -20.29 -17.66 4.63
C PHE A 101 -19.89 -17.91 3.17
N ASP A 102 -18.79 -18.67 2.94
CA ASP A 102 -18.28 -19.03 1.61
C ASP A 102 -17.93 -17.81 0.72
N VAL A 103 -17.62 -16.67 1.35
CA VAL A 103 -17.20 -15.46 0.62
C VAL A 103 -15.72 -15.59 0.21
N PRO A 104 -15.39 -15.56 -1.09
CA PRO A 104 -14.02 -15.59 -1.57
C PRO A 104 -13.24 -14.37 -1.09
N ILE A 105 -12.05 -14.59 -0.52
CA ILE A 105 -11.23 -13.51 0.04
C ILE A 105 -9.85 -13.49 -0.62
N TYR A 106 -9.52 -12.35 -1.22
CA TYR A 106 -8.16 -12.04 -1.67
C TYR A 106 -7.43 -11.25 -0.58
N TYR A 107 -6.23 -11.71 -0.22
CA TYR A 107 -5.37 -11.04 0.77
C TYR A 107 -4.33 -10.15 0.09
N SER A 108 -4.51 -8.82 0.20
CA SER A 108 -3.58 -7.83 -0.34
C SER A 108 -2.25 -7.83 0.42
N LYS A 109 -1.15 -7.99 -0.29
CA LYS A 109 0.21 -7.86 0.24
C LYS A 109 0.63 -6.40 0.26
N THR A 110 1.34 -5.96 1.31
CA THR A 110 1.68 -4.54 1.50
C THR A 110 3.09 -4.29 2.03
N GLY A 111 3.96 -5.29 2.04
CA GLY A 111 5.28 -5.17 2.65
C GLY A 111 6.34 -4.54 1.75
N LYS A 112 6.22 -4.70 0.43
CA LYS A 112 7.24 -4.31 -0.56
C LYS A 112 6.66 -3.49 -1.70
N LEU A 113 7.49 -2.67 -2.34
CA LEU A 113 7.11 -1.94 -3.55
C LEU A 113 6.65 -2.88 -4.68
N ALA A 114 7.28 -4.06 -4.80
CA ALA A 114 6.87 -5.06 -5.79
C ALA A 114 5.47 -5.64 -5.54
N ASP A 115 4.97 -5.61 -4.30
CA ASP A 115 3.65 -6.13 -3.96
C ASP A 115 2.53 -5.31 -4.62
N ILE A 116 2.78 -4.05 -4.97
CA ILE A 116 1.80 -3.20 -5.66
C ILE A 116 1.46 -3.80 -7.03
N ALA A 117 2.47 -4.01 -7.87
CA ALA A 117 2.27 -4.62 -9.19
C ALA A 117 1.77 -6.07 -9.09
N PHE A 118 2.24 -6.83 -8.08
CA PHE A 118 1.78 -8.19 -7.83
C PHE A 118 0.28 -8.22 -7.52
N ASN A 119 -0.22 -7.39 -6.60
CA ASN A 119 -1.64 -7.35 -6.27
C ASN A 119 -2.49 -6.93 -7.47
N ILE A 120 -2.08 -5.94 -8.27
CA ILE A 120 -2.79 -5.52 -9.47
C ILE A 120 -2.93 -6.69 -10.45
N GLU A 121 -1.82 -7.37 -10.72
CA GLU A 121 -1.79 -8.52 -11.64
C GLU A 121 -2.63 -9.70 -11.13
N GLN A 122 -2.53 -10.05 -9.85
CA GLN A 122 -3.34 -11.13 -9.27
C GLN A 122 -4.83 -10.81 -9.27
N LEU A 123 -5.21 -9.58 -8.93
CA LEU A 123 -6.61 -9.15 -8.94
C LEU A 123 -7.17 -9.03 -10.35
N SER A 124 -6.34 -8.76 -11.36
CA SER A 124 -6.80 -8.72 -12.75
C SER A 124 -7.40 -10.04 -13.23
N HIS A 125 -7.00 -11.17 -12.66
CA HIS A 125 -7.58 -12.49 -13.00
C HIS A 125 -9.05 -12.64 -12.60
N TYR A 126 -9.57 -11.74 -11.76
CA TYR A 126 -10.99 -11.66 -11.40
C TYR A 126 -11.76 -10.65 -12.26
N SER A 127 -11.08 -9.91 -13.15
CA SER A 127 -11.70 -8.94 -14.05
C SER A 127 -12.21 -9.61 -15.33
N GLU A 128 -13.26 -9.06 -15.94
CA GLU A 128 -13.68 -9.37 -17.31
C GLU A 128 -12.61 -8.96 -18.34
N HIS A 129 -11.75 -8.00 -17.96
CA HIS A 129 -10.69 -7.41 -18.77
C HIS A 129 -9.33 -7.52 -18.07
N PRO A 130 -8.77 -8.75 -17.92
CA PRO A 130 -7.51 -8.95 -17.19
C PRO A 130 -6.32 -8.22 -17.80
N GLU A 131 -6.35 -7.93 -19.11
CA GLU A 131 -5.32 -7.16 -19.80
C GLU A 131 -5.14 -5.75 -19.24
N VAL A 132 -6.20 -5.13 -18.70
CA VAL A 132 -6.15 -3.79 -18.08
C VAL A 132 -5.21 -3.81 -16.87
N GLY A 133 -5.40 -4.77 -15.96
CA GLY A 133 -4.55 -4.89 -14.77
C GLY A 133 -3.16 -5.40 -15.10
N GLN A 134 -3.00 -6.32 -16.04
CA GLN A 134 -1.69 -6.78 -16.51
C GLN A 134 -0.87 -5.62 -17.08
N GLN A 135 -1.48 -4.76 -17.91
CA GLN A 135 -0.81 -3.57 -18.44
C GLN A 135 -0.48 -2.56 -17.34
N ALA A 136 -1.39 -2.32 -16.38
CA ALA A 136 -1.15 -1.43 -15.25
C ALA A 136 0.02 -1.93 -14.38
N ALA A 137 0.09 -3.22 -14.09
CA ALA A 137 1.20 -3.84 -13.36
C ALA A 137 2.53 -3.73 -14.12
N ALA A 138 2.52 -3.98 -15.43
CA ALA A 138 3.71 -3.84 -16.28
C ALA A 138 4.20 -2.38 -16.31
N ASN A 139 3.30 -1.42 -16.45
CA ASN A 139 3.61 0.01 -16.45
C ASN A 139 4.20 0.46 -15.10
N PHE A 140 3.64 -0.02 -13.99
CA PHE A 140 4.19 0.26 -12.66
C PHE A 140 5.62 -0.26 -12.51
N ARG A 141 5.88 -1.51 -12.90
CA ARG A 141 7.23 -2.12 -12.86
C ARG A 141 8.23 -1.33 -13.72
N ALA A 142 7.82 -0.92 -14.94
CA ALA A 142 8.67 -0.14 -15.83
C ALA A 142 9.04 1.22 -15.23
N GLN A 143 8.07 1.93 -14.66
CA GLN A 143 8.29 3.22 -14.00
C GLN A 143 9.16 3.07 -12.75
N LEU A 144 8.92 2.04 -11.92
CA LEU A 144 9.74 1.75 -10.75
C LEU A 144 11.20 1.47 -11.13
N ASN A 145 11.44 0.70 -12.20
CA ASN A 145 12.78 0.43 -12.71
C ASN A 145 13.47 1.71 -13.24
N SER A 146 12.73 2.58 -13.93
CA SER A 146 13.24 3.87 -14.38
C SER A 146 13.66 4.76 -13.21
N LEU A 147 12.83 4.82 -12.15
CA LEU A 147 13.16 5.55 -10.93
C LEU A 147 14.39 4.95 -10.22
N LYS A 148 14.50 3.62 -10.19
CA LYS A 148 15.69 2.94 -9.62
C LYS A 148 16.96 3.32 -10.36
N THR A 149 16.94 3.35 -11.68
CA THR A 149 18.09 3.79 -12.49
C THR A 149 18.43 5.27 -12.23
N LYS A 150 17.39 6.13 -12.16
CA LYS A 150 17.57 7.58 -11.97
C LYS A 150 18.16 7.92 -10.60
N TYR A 151 17.75 7.20 -9.54
CA TYR A 151 18.08 7.55 -8.14
C TYR A 151 19.01 6.53 -7.47
N ASN A 152 19.67 5.66 -8.25
CA ASN A 152 20.64 4.70 -7.70
C ASN A 152 21.78 5.43 -6.97
N THR A 153 22.04 5.05 -5.72
CA THR A 153 23.09 5.66 -4.89
C THR A 153 23.46 4.77 -3.72
N GLU A 154 24.74 4.77 -3.35
CA GLU A 154 25.27 4.17 -2.13
C GLU A 154 25.35 5.18 -0.97
N ASP A 155 25.18 6.47 -1.26
CA ASP A 155 25.24 7.54 -0.26
C ASP A 155 23.94 7.59 0.54
N LYS A 156 24.00 7.15 1.80
CA LYS A 156 22.83 7.05 2.69
C LYS A 156 22.50 8.40 3.32
N VAL A 157 21.20 8.64 3.50
CA VAL A 157 20.66 9.80 4.24
C VAL A 157 19.91 9.29 5.45
N ARG A 158 20.32 9.73 6.65
CA ARG A 158 19.67 9.36 7.90
C ARG A 158 18.37 10.15 8.07
N TYR A 159 17.24 9.45 8.12
CA TYR A 159 15.94 10.09 8.18
C TYR A 159 15.13 9.69 9.41
N PHE A 160 14.26 10.61 9.81
CA PHE A 160 13.18 10.38 10.75
C PHE A 160 11.83 10.65 10.06
N TYR A 161 10.91 9.68 10.10
CA TYR A 161 9.56 9.86 9.58
C TYR A 161 8.55 9.88 10.73
N GLN A 162 7.98 11.03 11.00
CA GLN A 162 7.03 11.26 12.09
C GLN A 162 5.60 11.07 11.62
N LEU A 163 4.90 10.11 12.25
CA LEU A 163 3.49 9.82 11.99
C LEU A 163 2.53 10.58 12.90
N SER A 164 2.98 10.94 14.13
CA SER A 164 2.20 11.65 15.14
C SER A 164 3.10 12.48 16.03
N GLU A 165 2.58 13.58 16.61
CA GLU A 165 3.31 14.44 17.55
C GLU A 165 3.07 14.05 19.01
N LYS A 166 1.87 13.63 19.36
CA LYS A 166 1.47 13.37 20.75
C LYS A 166 0.61 12.10 20.84
N PRO A 167 1.22 10.95 21.19
CA PRO A 167 2.66 10.74 21.36
C PRO A 167 3.43 10.80 20.03
N ILE A 168 4.77 10.98 20.10
CA ILE A 168 5.60 10.89 18.90
C ILE A 168 5.66 9.44 18.47
N ILE A 169 5.13 9.16 17.28
CA ILE A 169 5.13 7.81 16.67
C ILE A 169 5.90 7.87 15.37
N THR A 170 6.71 6.85 15.11
CA THR A 170 7.45 6.65 13.87
C THR A 170 7.24 5.24 13.31
N VAL A 171 7.98 4.87 12.28
CA VAL A 171 7.93 3.57 11.59
C VAL A 171 9.26 2.84 11.80
N ALA A 172 9.23 1.56 12.12
CA ALA A 172 10.41 0.71 12.12
C ALA A 172 10.82 0.31 10.67
N GLY A 173 12.11 -0.07 10.49
CA GLY A 173 12.73 -0.21 9.17
C GLY A 173 12.14 -1.27 8.23
N THR A 174 11.36 -2.22 8.75
CA THR A 174 10.80 -3.34 7.94
C THR A 174 9.33 -3.15 7.55
N ASN A 175 8.70 -2.05 7.97
CA ASN A 175 7.29 -1.80 7.75
C ASN A 175 7.05 -0.75 6.68
N TRP A 176 5.90 -0.84 6.02
CA TRP A 176 5.46 0.23 5.14
C TRP A 176 5.30 1.55 5.93
N PRO A 177 5.83 2.69 5.45
CA PRO A 177 6.37 2.94 4.11
C PRO A 177 7.91 2.96 4.01
N SER A 178 8.64 2.29 4.90
CA SER A 178 10.12 2.32 4.92
C SER A 178 10.76 1.90 3.58
N GLU A 179 10.09 1.04 2.81
CA GLU A 179 10.52 0.64 1.46
C GLU A 179 10.74 1.85 0.52
N VAL A 180 9.88 2.88 0.60
CA VAL A 180 9.99 4.10 -0.22
C VAL A 180 11.28 4.86 0.12
N PHE A 181 11.56 5.03 1.40
CA PHE A 181 12.78 5.72 1.86
C PHE A 181 14.04 4.92 1.53
N THR A 182 14.01 3.59 1.78
CA THR A 182 15.11 2.69 1.46
C THR A 182 15.45 2.70 -0.04
N PHE A 183 14.42 2.73 -0.90
CA PHE A 183 14.58 2.84 -2.35
C PHE A 183 15.42 4.07 -2.75
N CYS A 184 15.26 5.18 -2.04
CA CYS A 184 15.97 6.44 -2.29
C CYS A 184 17.33 6.54 -1.55
N GLY A 185 17.80 5.46 -0.92
CA GLY A 185 19.04 5.47 -0.11
C GLY A 185 18.85 6.03 1.30
N GLY A 186 17.61 5.99 1.83
CA GLY A 186 17.34 6.39 3.21
C GLY A 186 17.79 5.36 4.24
N GLU A 187 18.33 5.84 5.36
CA GLU A 187 18.63 5.05 6.55
C GLU A 187 17.71 5.51 7.69
N ASN A 188 16.79 4.65 8.08
CA ASN A 188 15.84 4.94 9.16
C ASN A 188 16.56 4.90 10.52
N ILE A 189 16.57 6.01 11.26
CA ILE A 189 17.21 6.09 12.58
C ILE A 189 16.55 5.21 13.65
N PHE A 190 15.36 4.64 13.37
CA PHE A 190 14.65 3.67 14.20
C PHE A 190 14.47 2.30 13.51
N SER A 191 15.33 1.96 12.54
CA SER A 191 15.25 0.70 11.79
C SER A 191 15.25 -0.54 12.67
N GLN A 192 15.90 -0.51 13.83
CA GLN A 192 16.07 -1.63 14.75
C GLN A 192 15.02 -1.66 15.87
N ALA A 193 13.99 -0.81 15.83
CA ALA A 193 12.93 -0.83 16.84
C ALA A 193 12.12 -2.14 16.76
N SER A 194 11.79 -2.70 17.91
CA SER A 194 11.08 -3.99 18.04
C SER A 194 9.58 -3.87 17.66
N SER A 195 8.98 -2.70 17.89
CA SER A 195 7.60 -2.43 17.48
C SER A 195 7.56 -1.92 16.04
N PRO A 196 6.54 -2.32 15.23
CA PRO A 196 6.32 -1.78 13.89
C PRO A 196 6.14 -0.27 13.85
N TYR A 197 5.47 0.29 14.85
CA TYR A 197 5.18 1.70 15.03
C TYR A 197 5.59 2.14 16.43
N PRO A 198 6.90 2.36 16.66
CA PRO A 198 7.39 2.67 18.00
C PRO A 198 7.00 4.10 18.41
N GLN A 199 6.59 4.24 19.68
CA GLN A 199 6.57 5.51 20.36
C GLN A 199 7.99 5.85 20.79
N VAL A 200 8.42 7.08 20.52
CA VAL A 200 9.78 7.56 20.77
C VAL A 200 9.76 8.89 21.53
N SER A 201 10.87 9.22 22.21
CA SER A 201 11.02 10.51 22.87
C SER A 201 11.81 11.50 22.00
N ILE A 202 11.73 12.78 22.35
CA ILE A 202 12.52 13.86 21.72
C ILE A 202 14.01 13.56 21.83
N GLU A 203 14.47 13.17 23.01
CA GLU A 203 15.88 12.87 23.31
C GLU A 203 16.40 11.72 22.44
N GLN A 204 15.55 10.72 22.19
CA GLN A 204 15.91 9.60 21.30
C GLN A 204 16.12 10.05 19.86
N VAL A 205 15.33 11.00 19.38
CA VAL A 205 15.49 11.57 18.02
C VAL A 205 16.75 12.44 17.97
N ILE A 206 16.96 13.33 18.97
CA ILE A 206 18.13 14.20 19.06
C ILE A 206 19.42 13.37 19.10
N THR A 207 19.48 12.34 19.95
CA THR A 207 20.67 11.48 20.07
C THR A 207 21.00 10.76 18.74
N ARG A 208 19.98 10.43 17.93
CA ARG A 208 20.17 9.75 16.65
C ARG A 208 20.47 10.67 15.47
N GLN A 209 20.45 11.99 15.68
CA GLN A 209 20.92 12.99 14.72
C GLN A 209 20.42 12.77 13.27
N PRO A 210 19.11 12.81 12.98
CA PRO A 210 18.62 12.71 11.61
C PRO A 210 19.06 13.90 10.77
N GLU A 211 19.41 13.67 9.51
CA GLU A 211 19.74 14.70 8.53
C GLU A 211 18.50 15.31 7.89
N VAL A 212 17.36 14.57 7.98
CA VAL A 212 16.05 15.02 7.50
C VAL A 212 14.93 14.50 8.40
N ILE A 213 13.93 15.35 8.59
CA ILE A 213 12.67 14.99 9.26
C ILE A 213 11.56 15.10 8.24
N PHE A 214 10.87 13.98 8.04
CA PHE A 214 9.64 13.94 7.26
C PHE A 214 8.41 13.80 8.15
N THR A 215 7.34 14.42 7.72
CA THR A 215 6.02 14.27 8.33
C THR A 215 4.98 14.02 7.23
N SER A 216 3.78 13.60 7.59
CA SER A 216 2.65 13.67 6.68
C SER A 216 1.84 14.93 6.95
N ARG A 217 1.15 15.46 5.95
CA ARG A 217 0.43 16.75 6.00
C ARG A 217 -0.55 16.90 7.19
N HIS A 218 -0.93 15.80 7.84
CA HIS A 218 -1.84 15.81 9.00
C HIS A 218 -1.13 15.67 10.35
N ALA A 219 0.21 15.56 10.37
CA ALA A 219 0.97 15.20 11.55
C ALA A 219 1.72 16.37 12.21
N MET A 220 1.66 17.58 11.67
CA MET A 220 2.39 18.73 12.24
C MET A 220 1.50 19.95 12.44
N SER A 221 1.67 20.60 13.60
CA SER A 221 1.33 22.00 13.83
C SER A 221 2.24 22.93 13.01
N HIS A 222 1.76 24.12 12.66
CA HIS A 222 2.41 25.05 11.72
C HIS A 222 3.83 25.46 12.15
N ASP A 223 4.15 25.45 13.46
CA ASP A 223 5.43 25.86 14.03
C ASP A 223 6.38 24.71 14.41
N GLY A 224 5.95 23.45 14.20
CA GLY A 224 6.71 22.22 14.38
C GLY A 224 7.40 22.09 15.75
N MET A 225 7.11 21.02 16.47
CA MET A 225 7.71 20.70 17.78
C MET A 225 9.25 20.67 17.77
N TRP A 226 9.87 20.62 16.60
CA TRP A 226 11.33 20.55 16.42
C TRP A 226 12.02 21.91 16.35
N ALA A 227 11.25 23.04 16.28
CA ALA A 227 11.81 24.38 16.14
C ALA A 227 12.74 24.77 17.31
N GLU A 228 12.43 24.30 18.53
CA GLU A 228 13.24 24.54 19.73
C GLU A 228 14.62 23.85 19.64
N TRP A 229 14.77 22.82 18.80
CA TRP A 229 15.99 22.02 18.66
C TRP A 229 16.81 22.37 17.41
N LYS A 230 16.68 23.62 16.94
CA LYS A 230 17.33 24.09 15.71
C LYS A 230 18.83 23.94 15.72
N ASN A 231 19.45 24.11 16.89
CA ASN A 231 20.92 24.07 17.04
C ASN A 231 21.44 22.63 17.26
N GLU A 232 20.59 21.72 17.75
CA GLU A 232 20.93 20.34 18.14
C GLU A 232 20.72 19.34 17.02
N LEU A 233 19.73 19.59 16.14
CA LEU A 233 19.34 18.66 15.08
C LEU A 233 19.87 19.10 13.71
N PRO A 234 20.68 18.28 13.03
CA PRO A 234 21.16 18.58 11.67
C PRO A 234 20.02 18.89 10.70
N ALA A 235 18.91 18.14 10.76
CA ALA A 235 17.72 18.38 9.95
C ALA A 235 17.18 19.80 10.12
N MET A 236 17.09 20.28 11.35
CA MET A 236 16.57 21.62 11.66
C MET A 236 17.57 22.72 11.30
N LYS A 237 18.84 22.49 11.58
CA LYS A 237 19.93 23.44 11.26
C LYS A 237 20.01 23.74 9.77
N ASN A 238 19.80 22.70 8.94
CA ASN A 238 19.91 22.80 7.47
C ASN A 238 18.55 23.05 6.78
N GLY A 239 17.45 23.18 7.53
CA GLY A 239 16.10 23.37 6.98
C GLY A 239 15.56 22.14 6.24
N HIS A 240 16.04 20.94 6.56
CA HIS A 240 15.62 19.69 5.94
C HIS A 240 14.41 19.08 6.66
N THR A 241 13.32 19.82 6.66
CA THR A 241 12.04 19.38 7.22
C THR A 241 10.96 19.51 6.17
N TRP A 242 10.34 18.39 5.79
CA TRP A 242 9.34 18.38 4.72
C TRP A 242 8.11 17.54 5.06
N SER A 243 6.97 18.03 4.60
CA SER A 243 5.72 17.28 4.66
C SER A 243 5.50 16.48 3.37
N LEU A 244 5.27 15.17 3.51
CA LEU A 244 4.94 14.28 2.41
C LEU A 244 3.43 14.19 2.21
N ASN A 245 3.02 13.88 0.98
CA ASN A 245 1.62 13.57 0.71
C ASN A 245 1.26 12.21 1.34
N ALA A 246 0.38 12.22 2.36
CA ALA A 246 0.01 11.04 3.13
C ALA A 246 -0.58 9.92 2.27
N ASP A 247 -1.37 10.26 1.25
CA ASP A 247 -2.01 9.26 0.39
C ASP A 247 -1.02 8.55 -0.53
N TRP A 248 0.07 9.24 -0.89
CA TRP A 248 1.11 8.64 -1.73
C TRP A 248 2.09 7.78 -0.95
N ILE A 249 2.45 8.24 0.27
CA ILE A 249 3.49 7.57 1.07
C ILE A 249 2.92 6.44 1.93
N ASN A 250 1.73 6.62 2.51
CA ASN A 250 1.18 5.66 3.47
C ASN A 250 0.29 4.57 2.83
N ARG A 251 -0.11 4.74 1.57
CA ARG A 251 -0.91 3.75 0.84
C ARG A 251 -0.05 3.05 -0.23
N PRO A 252 0.18 1.72 -0.14
CA PRO A 252 0.90 0.97 -1.18
C PRO A 252 0.02 0.82 -2.43
N THR A 253 0.09 1.80 -3.33
CA THR A 253 -0.73 1.94 -4.55
C THR A 253 0.13 2.41 -5.72
N PRO A 254 -0.37 2.44 -6.96
CA PRO A 254 0.35 3.04 -8.08
C PRO A 254 0.84 4.47 -7.83
N ARG A 255 0.14 5.24 -6.99
CA ARG A 255 0.52 6.61 -6.61
C ARG A 255 1.80 6.68 -5.75
N THR A 256 2.27 5.55 -5.21
CA THR A 256 3.55 5.45 -4.49
C THR A 256 4.75 5.90 -5.33
N LEU A 257 4.68 5.79 -6.67
CA LEU A 257 5.73 6.33 -7.57
C LEU A 257 5.94 7.84 -7.39
N ASN A 258 4.88 8.59 -7.06
CA ASN A 258 5.00 10.01 -6.74
C ASN A 258 5.72 10.24 -5.41
N ALA A 259 5.42 9.39 -4.38
CA ALA A 259 6.13 9.45 -3.11
C ALA A 259 7.62 9.13 -3.27
N ILE A 260 7.97 8.12 -4.07
CA ILE A 260 9.36 7.77 -4.39
C ILE A 260 10.06 8.99 -5.02
N THR A 261 9.45 9.59 -6.04
CA THR A 261 10.03 10.75 -6.71
C THR A 261 10.26 11.90 -5.70
N GLN A 262 9.26 12.20 -4.88
CA GLN A 262 9.33 13.27 -3.89
C GLN A 262 10.44 13.02 -2.84
N VAL A 263 10.50 11.83 -2.27
CA VAL A 263 11.50 11.46 -1.25
C VAL A 263 12.91 11.45 -1.85
N CYS A 264 13.08 10.88 -3.04
CA CYS A 264 14.40 10.83 -3.68
C CYS A 264 14.93 12.22 -4.03
N GLU A 265 14.09 13.16 -4.49
CA GLU A 265 14.52 14.53 -4.75
C GLU A 265 14.90 15.24 -3.44
N TYR A 266 14.15 15.05 -2.34
CA TYR A 266 14.54 15.61 -1.04
C TYR A 266 15.88 15.04 -0.54
N PHE A 267 16.10 13.73 -0.66
CA PHE A 267 17.39 13.13 -0.28
C PHE A 267 18.55 13.65 -1.15
N LYS A 268 18.29 13.94 -2.42
CA LYS A 268 19.27 14.57 -3.30
C LYS A 268 19.67 15.96 -2.78
N ILE A 269 18.69 16.78 -2.35
CA ILE A 269 18.96 18.09 -1.72
C ILE A 269 19.80 17.92 -0.47
N VAL A 270 19.48 16.98 0.42
CA VAL A 270 20.26 16.71 1.64
C VAL A 270 21.71 16.38 1.29
N ARG A 271 21.96 15.51 0.30
CA ARG A 271 23.32 15.13 -0.13
C ARG A 271 24.12 16.29 -0.71
N GLN A 272 23.46 17.24 -1.37
CA GLN A 272 24.11 18.42 -1.94
C GLN A 272 24.49 19.49 -0.89
N ASN A 273 23.86 19.44 0.28
CA ASN A 273 24.01 20.41 1.35
C ASN A 273 24.84 19.90 2.56
N ARG A 274 25.51 18.77 2.40
CA ARG A 274 26.46 18.20 3.38
C ARG A 274 27.77 18.95 3.43
#